data_52d18b732f40a7b0653c25e6cd691934
#
_entry.id   52d18b732f40a7b0653c25e6cd691934
#
_cell.length_a   1.000
_cell.length_b   1.000
_cell.length_c   1.000
_cell.angle_alpha   90.00
_cell.angle_beta   90.00
_cell.angle_gamma   90.00
#
_symmetry.space_group_name_H-M   'P 1'
#
loop_
_entity.id
_entity.type
_entity.pdbx_description
1 polymer ?
#
loop_
_entity_poly.entity_id
_entity_poly.type
_entity_poly.pdbx_seq_one_letter_code
_entity_poly.pdbx_strand_id
1 'polypeptide(L)'
;MTLVSGKPLSRYPWLVRLMLWKQRRSYGRVLDPSLLWGRSPRVFAGLALLYGALDRRSSPIPPSLRSLVTVRVSQLNHCAFCIDVNSATLARRGVPMEKIAQLSEWRTSPLFDADERLALEYAEAITRNGVDDELRARVKSRWSDDEIIEITGLIAFQNLSSKFNATLDVPAQGFCRIPDGTARDISTPRQ
;
A
#
# COMPACT_ATOMS: atom_id res chain seq x y z
N MET A 1 -16.48 11.28 -8.74
CA MET A 1 -17.59 10.37 -9.16
C MET A 1 -16.96 9.04 -9.55
N THR A 2 -17.20 7.96 -8.81
CA THR A 2 -16.58 6.65 -9.09
C THR A 2 -16.94 6.15 -10.49
N LEU A 3 -15.95 5.75 -11.27
CA LEU A 3 -16.13 5.26 -12.65
C LEU A 3 -16.96 3.96 -12.69
N VAL A 4 -16.82 3.10 -11.69
CA VAL A 4 -17.51 1.80 -11.58
C VAL A 4 -17.94 1.57 -10.13
N SER A 5 -19.18 1.12 -9.92
CA SER A 5 -19.68 0.74 -8.59
C SER A 5 -19.60 -0.77 -8.33
N GLY A 6 -19.50 -1.16 -7.06
CA GLY A 6 -19.67 -2.56 -6.63
C GLY A 6 -21.07 -3.11 -6.98
N LYS A 7 -21.18 -4.44 -7.03
CA LYS A 7 -22.49 -5.11 -7.13
C LYS A 7 -23.07 -5.33 -5.72
N PRO A 8 -24.38 -5.53 -5.58
CA PRO A 8 -24.97 -6.09 -4.36
C PRO A 8 -24.26 -7.42 -3.99
N LEU A 9 -24.01 -7.65 -2.69
CA LEU A 9 -23.25 -8.82 -2.21
C LEU A 9 -23.83 -10.15 -2.70
N SER A 10 -25.15 -10.22 -2.85
CA SER A 10 -25.84 -11.42 -3.35
C SER A 10 -25.50 -11.80 -4.79
N ARG A 11 -25.01 -10.84 -5.60
CA ARG A 11 -24.65 -11.05 -7.01
C ARG A 11 -23.20 -11.48 -7.25
N TYR A 12 -22.42 -11.65 -6.17
CA TYR A 12 -21.06 -12.19 -6.28
C TYR A 12 -21.09 -13.72 -6.15
N PRO A 13 -20.20 -14.45 -6.85
CA PRO A 13 -20.01 -15.89 -6.65
C PRO A 13 -19.68 -16.21 -5.20
N TRP A 14 -20.02 -17.42 -4.75
CA TRP A 14 -19.85 -17.85 -3.35
C TRP A 14 -18.41 -17.66 -2.83
N LEU A 15 -17.40 -17.96 -3.64
CA LEU A 15 -15.99 -17.78 -3.27
C LEU A 15 -15.66 -16.30 -2.98
N VAL A 16 -16.11 -15.37 -3.83
CA VAL A 16 -15.93 -13.94 -3.61
C VAL A 16 -16.66 -13.50 -2.33
N ARG A 17 -17.88 -13.96 -2.12
CA ARG A 17 -18.65 -13.68 -0.89
C ARG A 17 -17.92 -14.15 0.37
N LEU A 18 -17.30 -15.34 0.33
CA LEU A 18 -16.49 -15.86 1.42
C LEU A 18 -15.27 -14.95 1.70
N MET A 19 -14.56 -14.49 0.66
CA MET A 19 -13.45 -13.58 0.79
C MET A 19 -13.88 -12.24 1.38
N LEU A 20 -14.98 -11.66 0.91
CA LEU A 20 -15.55 -10.42 1.43
C LEU A 20 -16.01 -10.56 2.88
N TRP A 21 -16.59 -11.69 3.25
CA TRP A 21 -16.97 -12.00 4.63
C TRP A 21 -15.73 -12.06 5.55
N LYS A 22 -14.68 -12.77 5.14
CA LYS A 22 -13.42 -12.84 5.88
C LYS A 22 -12.81 -11.44 6.05
N GLN A 23 -12.82 -10.63 5.00
CA GLN A 23 -12.33 -9.26 5.02
C GLN A 23 -13.14 -8.38 5.98
N ARG A 24 -14.49 -8.50 5.98
CA ARG A 24 -15.35 -7.79 6.93
C ARG A 24 -15.01 -8.14 8.38
N ARG A 25 -14.63 -9.39 8.66
CA ARG A 25 -14.18 -9.77 10.01
C ARG A 25 -12.85 -9.15 10.40
N SER A 26 -11.93 -8.99 9.45
CA SER A 26 -10.59 -8.44 9.70
C SER A 26 -10.57 -6.91 9.81
N TYR A 27 -11.39 -6.23 9.02
CA TYR A 27 -11.39 -4.76 8.91
C TYR A 27 -12.65 -4.08 9.48
N GLY A 28 -13.60 -4.84 10.01
CA GLY A 28 -14.88 -4.31 10.48
C GLY A 28 -15.88 -3.98 9.37
N ARG A 29 -15.40 -3.90 8.12
CA ARG A 29 -16.20 -3.60 6.92
C ARG A 29 -15.63 -4.27 5.68
N VAL A 30 -16.42 -4.30 4.61
CA VAL A 30 -15.92 -4.70 3.28
C VAL A 30 -15.16 -3.51 2.68
N LEU A 31 -14.01 -3.79 2.08
CA LEU A 31 -13.22 -2.78 1.40
C LEU A 31 -13.81 -2.52 -0.01
N ASP A 32 -13.99 -1.25 -0.36
CA ASP A 32 -14.56 -0.86 -1.65
C ASP A 32 -13.78 -1.44 -2.85
N PRO A 33 -12.42 -1.44 -2.86
CA PRO A 33 -11.68 -2.11 -3.93
C PRO A 33 -12.03 -3.58 -4.09
N SER A 34 -12.34 -4.28 -3.01
CA SER A 34 -12.69 -5.71 -3.08
C SER A 34 -14.04 -5.96 -3.74
N LEU A 35 -14.97 -5.01 -3.64
CA LEU A 35 -16.21 -5.04 -4.41
C LEU A 35 -15.94 -4.85 -5.90
N LEU A 36 -14.98 -4.00 -6.25
CA LEU A 36 -14.60 -3.77 -7.65
C LEU A 36 -13.86 -4.96 -8.24
N TRP A 37 -12.78 -5.42 -7.60
CA TRP A 37 -12.03 -6.61 -7.99
C TRP A 37 -12.89 -7.88 -8.03
N GLY A 38 -13.84 -8.01 -7.12
CA GLY A 38 -14.78 -9.13 -7.07
C GLY A 38 -15.68 -9.26 -8.31
N ARG A 39 -15.78 -8.22 -9.16
CA ARG A 39 -16.44 -8.30 -10.47
C ARG A 39 -15.72 -9.22 -11.43
N SER A 40 -14.40 -9.44 -11.22
CA SER A 40 -13.58 -10.45 -11.90
C SER A 40 -13.05 -11.47 -10.87
N PRO A 41 -13.80 -12.52 -10.54
CA PRO A 41 -13.49 -13.44 -9.43
C PRO A 41 -12.11 -14.10 -9.51
N ARG A 42 -11.68 -14.47 -10.73
CA ARG A 42 -10.37 -15.09 -10.97
C ARG A 42 -9.21 -14.13 -10.67
N VAL A 43 -9.32 -12.89 -11.14
CA VAL A 43 -8.32 -11.84 -10.88
C VAL A 43 -8.27 -11.52 -9.40
N PHE A 44 -9.44 -11.37 -8.75
CA PHE A 44 -9.52 -11.09 -7.31
C PHE A 44 -8.87 -12.20 -6.47
N ALA A 45 -9.11 -13.46 -6.81
CA ALA A 45 -8.47 -14.60 -6.13
C ALA A 45 -6.93 -14.58 -6.33
N GLY A 46 -6.46 -14.35 -7.55
CA GLY A 46 -5.01 -14.22 -7.84
C GLY A 46 -4.35 -13.08 -7.06
N LEU A 47 -4.99 -11.92 -7.01
CA LEU A 47 -4.49 -10.77 -6.23
C LEU A 47 -4.44 -11.06 -4.73
N ALA A 48 -5.46 -11.71 -4.19
CA ALA A 48 -5.50 -12.07 -2.78
C ALA A 48 -4.41 -13.09 -2.40
N LEU A 49 -4.13 -14.05 -3.28
CA LEU A 49 -3.03 -15.01 -3.12
C LEU A 49 -1.67 -14.31 -3.19
N LEU A 50 -1.45 -13.46 -4.19
CA LEU A 50 -0.21 -12.72 -4.35
C LEU A 50 0.04 -11.78 -3.17
N TYR A 51 -0.98 -11.03 -2.74
CA TYR A 51 -0.85 -10.18 -1.56
C TYR A 51 -0.52 -11.00 -0.30
N GLY A 52 -1.21 -12.12 -0.10
CA GLY A 52 -0.96 -13.01 1.04
C GLY A 52 0.45 -13.60 1.02
N ALA A 53 1.01 -13.87 -0.16
CA ALA A 53 2.38 -14.32 -0.32
C ALA A 53 3.40 -13.20 -0.01
N LEU A 54 3.18 -11.99 -0.52
CA LEU A 54 4.07 -10.83 -0.31
C LEU A 54 4.03 -10.30 1.13
N ASP A 55 2.88 -10.39 1.83
CA ASP A 55 2.74 -9.89 3.20
C ASP A 55 2.75 -11.00 4.28
N ARG A 56 3.31 -12.16 3.96
CA ARG A 56 3.44 -13.28 4.89
C ARG A 56 4.36 -12.95 6.08
N ARG A 57 4.16 -13.64 7.20
CA ARG A 57 4.98 -13.46 8.42
C ARG A 57 6.45 -13.86 8.23
N SER A 58 6.71 -14.84 7.36
CA SER A 58 8.05 -15.35 7.05
C SER A 58 8.79 -14.57 5.95
N SER A 59 8.27 -13.41 5.51
CA SER A 59 8.99 -12.55 4.56
C SER A 59 10.31 -12.05 5.18
N PRO A 60 11.41 -12.01 4.41
CA PRO A 60 12.69 -11.49 4.90
C PRO A 60 12.65 -9.98 5.15
N ILE A 61 11.67 -9.26 4.59
CA ILE A 61 11.51 -7.81 4.80
C ILE A 61 10.70 -7.54 6.06
N PRO A 62 11.17 -6.69 6.98
CA PRO A 62 10.45 -6.33 8.20
C PRO A 62 9.04 -5.80 7.90
N PRO A 63 8.01 -6.18 8.70
CA PRO A 63 6.62 -5.76 8.45
C PRO A 63 6.44 -4.24 8.41
N SER A 64 7.15 -3.49 9.27
CA SER A 64 7.12 -2.02 9.28
C SER A 64 7.65 -1.44 7.97
N LEU A 65 8.78 -1.96 7.48
CA LEU A 65 9.40 -1.51 6.22
C LEU A 65 8.49 -1.80 5.02
N ARG A 66 7.86 -3.00 4.98
CA ARG A 66 6.85 -3.33 3.95
C ARG A 66 5.71 -2.32 3.93
N SER A 67 5.16 -1.98 5.12
CA SER A 67 4.08 -0.99 5.20
C SER A 67 4.56 0.42 4.82
N LEU A 68 5.78 0.78 5.19
CA LEU A 68 6.34 2.09 4.90
C LEU A 68 6.40 2.33 3.37
N VAL A 69 6.97 1.38 2.62
CA VAL A 69 7.05 1.48 1.16
C VAL A 69 5.67 1.46 0.49
N THR A 70 4.71 0.66 1.01
CA THR A 70 3.36 0.64 0.44
C THR A 70 2.60 1.95 0.63
N VAL A 71 2.75 2.61 1.80
CA VAL A 71 2.19 3.96 2.00
C VAL A 71 2.83 4.95 1.02
N ARG A 72 4.17 4.93 0.87
CA ARG A 72 4.85 5.86 -0.03
C ARG A 72 4.41 5.69 -1.50
N VAL A 73 4.35 4.46 -1.99
CA VAL A 73 3.84 4.18 -3.35
C VAL A 73 2.39 4.65 -3.50
N SER A 74 1.56 4.50 -2.46
CA SER A 74 0.17 4.98 -2.47
C SER A 74 0.09 6.50 -2.58
N GLN A 75 0.97 7.24 -1.88
CA GLN A 75 1.08 8.70 -1.97
C GLN A 75 1.47 9.14 -3.39
N LEU A 76 2.49 8.51 -3.98
CA LEU A 76 2.96 8.82 -5.34
C LEU A 76 1.90 8.58 -6.41
N ASN A 77 1.07 7.56 -6.23
CA ASN A 77 -0.02 7.22 -7.15
C ASN A 77 -1.35 7.91 -6.78
N HIS A 78 -1.36 8.83 -5.81
CA HIS A 78 -2.53 9.61 -5.39
C HIS A 78 -3.77 8.74 -5.05
N CYS A 79 -3.54 7.57 -4.43
CA CYS A 79 -4.61 6.65 -4.07
C CYS A 79 -5.12 6.93 -2.64
N ALA A 80 -6.19 7.72 -2.51
CA ALA A 80 -6.75 8.08 -1.20
C ALA A 80 -7.09 6.86 -0.33
N PHE A 81 -7.76 5.84 -0.91
CA PHE A 81 -8.04 4.58 -0.21
C PHE A 81 -6.77 3.86 0.26
N CYS A 82 -5.76 3.77 -0.63
CA CYS A 82 -4.54 3.04 -0.31
C CYS A 82 -3.72 3.76 0.77
N ILE A 83 -3.66 5.10 0.74
CA ILE A 83 -3.02 5.90 1.80
C ILE A 83 -3.70 5.61 3.13
N ASP A 84 -5.02 5.68 3.19
CA ASP A 84 -5.81 5.45 4.39
C ASP A 84 -5.58 4.06 5.01
N VAL A 85 -5.79 2.99 4.23
CA VAL A 85 -5.70 1.62 4.76
C VAL A 85 -4.26 1.18 5.06
N ASN A 86 -3.28 1.61 4.25
CA ASN A 86 -1.87 1.27 4.46
C ASN A 86 -1.27 2.06 5.62
N SER A 87 -1.63 3.34 5.82
CA SER A 87 -1.22 4.12 6.99
C SER A 87 -1.78 3.52 8.28
N ALA A 88 -3.05 3.10 8.30
CA ALA A 88 -3.61 2.39 9.44
C ALA A 88 -2.88 1.05 9.71
N THR A 89 -2.43 0.36 8.67
CA THR A 89 -1.65 -0.87 8.81
C THR A 89 -0.25 -0.58 9.35
N LEU A 90 0.39 0.47 8.88
CA LEU A 90 1.71 0.93 9.34
C LEU A 90 1.66 1.30 10.84
N ALA A 91 0.62 2.02 11.28
CA ALA A 91 0.39 2.34 12.70
C ALA A 91 0.22 1.07 13.55
N ARG A 92 -0.59 0.10 13.08
CA ARG A 92 -0.76 -1.20 13.77
C ARG A 92 0.54 -2.02 13.86
N ARG A 93 1.52 -1.77 13.00
CA ARG A 93 2.86 -2.37 13.02
C ARG A 93 3.85 -1.61 13.93
N GLY A 94 3.35 -0.67 14.72
CA GLY A 94 4.11 0.04 15.76
C GLY A 94 4.87 1.27 15.28
N VAL A 95 4.63 1.74 14.06
CA VAL A 95 5.24 2.98 13.57
C VAL A 95 4.49 4.19 14.13
N PRO A 96 5.18 5.15 14.77
CA PRO A 96 4.56 6.34 15.36
C PRO A 96 3.80 7.18 14.33
N MET A 97 2.66 7.73 14.72
CA MET A 97 1.83 8.57 13.84
C MET A 97 2.58 9.80 13.33
N GLU A 98 3.48 10.37 14.14
CA GLU A 98 4.36 11.47 13.74
C GLU A 98 5.22 11.10 12.52
N LYS A 99 5.82 9.90 12.53
CA LYS A 99 6.63 9.40 11.41
C LYS A 99 5.77 9.15 10.17
N ILE A 100 4.56 8.63 10.34
CA ILE A 100 3.60 8.42 9.24
C ILE A 100 3.23 9.77 8.60
N ALA A 101 2.96 10.80 9.40
CA ALA A 101 2.63 12.13 8.92
C ALA A 101 3.77 12.80 8.13
N GLN A 102 5.03 12.49 8.48
CA GLN A 102 6.22 13.03 7.81
C GLN A 102 6.70 12.19 6.62
N LEU A 103 5.99 11.13 6.25
CA LEU A 103 6.44 10.23 5.18
C LEU A 103 6.52 10.90 3.79
N SER A 104 5.74 11.95 3.54
CA SER A 104 5.88 12.75 2.30
C SER A 104 7.18 13.55 2.24
N GLU A 105 7.75 13.88 3.40
CA GLU A 105 8.96 14.68 3.58
C GLU A 105 10.15 13.85 4.10
N TRP A 106 10.11 12.53 3.89
CA TRP A 106 11.07 11.58 4.46
C TRP A 106 12.54 11.92 4.19
N ARG A 107 12.84 12.63 3.10
CA ARG A 107 14.22 13.00 2.74
C ARG A 107 14.84 13.99 3.73
N THR A 108 14.04 14.88 4.29
CA THR A 108 14.50 15.94 5.22
C THR A 108 14.17 15.62 6.67
N SER A 109 13.21 14.72 6.93
CA SER A 109 12.81 14.34 8.27
C SER A 109 13.90 13.50 8.97
N PRO A 110 14.25 13.78 10.23
CA PRO A 110 15.21 12.98 11.00
C PRO A 110 14.65 11.63 11.48
N LEU A 111 13.36 11.37 11.30
CA LEU A 111 12.67 10.19 11.82
C LEU A 111 12.95 8.90 11.05
N PHE A 112 13.56 8.98 9.86
CA PHE A 112 13.82 7.84 9.00
C PHE A 112 15.30 7.45 9.07
N ASP A 113 15.56 6.18 9.35
CA ASP A 113 16.91 5.62 9.35
C ASP A 113 17.44 5.37 7.90
N ALA A 114 18.68 4.91 7.79
CA ALA A 114 19.33 4.71 6.49
C ALA A 114 18.63 3.62 5.64
N ASP A 115 18.15 2.54 6.27
CA ASP A 115 17.48 1.44 5.58
C ASP A 115 16.11 1.86 5.07
N GLU A 116 15.37 2.58 5.88
CA GLU A 116 14.08 3.14 5.51
C GLU A 116 14.21 4.15 4.38
N ARG A 117 15.23 5.02 4.43
CA ARG A 117 15.52 5.99 3.37
C ARG A 117 15.86 5.28 2.05
N LEU A 118 16.70 4.24 2.08
CA LEU A 118 17.03 3.46 0.89
C LEU A 118 15.80 2.77 0.32
N ALA A 119 14.95 2.17 1.17
CA ALA A 119 13.71 1.53 0.74
C ALA A 119 12.72 2.51 0.12
N LEU A 120 12.58 3.70 0.71
CA LEU A 120 11.69 4.75 0.20
C LEU A 120 12.19 5.32 -1.14
N GLU A 121 13.51 5.56 -1.27
CA GLU A 121 14.11 5.98 -2.53
C GLU A 121 13.91 4.93 -3.63
N TYR A 122 14.15 3.66 -3.32
CA TYR A 122 13.95 2.55 -4.24
C TYR A 122 12.48 2.41 -4.66
N ALA A 123 11.54 2.56 -3.71
CA ALA A 123 10.11 2.54 -4.01
C ALA A 123 9.68 3.71 -4.93
N GLU A 124 10.22 4.91 -4.72
CA GLU A 124 9.97 6.06 -5.59
C GLU A 124 10.55 5.84 -6.99
N ALA A 125 11.79 5.35 -7.08
CA ALA A 125 12.46 5.10 -8.34
C ALA A 125 11.71 4.04 -9.18
N ILE A 126 11.29 2.92 -8.58
CA ILE A 126 10.46 1.91 -9.27
C ILE A 126 9.14 2.52 -9.73
N THR A 127 8.46 3.29 -8.88
CA THR A 127 7.16 3.88 -9.19
C THR A 127 7.22 4.86 -10.35
N ARG A 128 8.37 5.55 -10.51
CA ARG A 128 8.64 6.53 -11.58
C ARG A 128 9.39 5.95 -12.78
N ASN A 129 9.70 4.64 -12.78
CA ASN A 129 10.52 3.96 -13.80
C ASN A 129 11.94 4.57 -13.94
N GLY A 130 12.54 5.03 -12.84
CA GLY A 130 13.81 5.75 -12.80
C GLY A 130 14.87 5.11 -11.90
N VAL A 131 14.97 3.77 -11.87
CA VAL A 131 16.03 3.07 -11.12
C VAL A 131 17.33 3.14 -11.92
N ASP A 132 18.28 3.94 -11.44
CA ASP A 132 19.61 4.07 -12.03
C ASP A 132 20.62 3.05 -11.47
N ASP A 133 21.82 3.02 -12.03
CA ASP A 133 22.86 2.05 -11.66
C ASP A 133 23.46 2.33 -10.28
N GLU A 134 23.51 3.59 -9.84
CA GLU A 134 23.97 3.96 -8.50
C GLU A 134 23.02 3.42 -7.44
N LEU A 135 21.73 3.63 -7.60
CA LEU A 135 20.72 3.10 -6.68
C LEU A 135 20.71 1.56 -6.68
N ARG A 136 20.87 0.91 -7.86
CA ARG A 136 21.01 -0.56 -7.93
C ARG A 136 22.20 -1.05 -7.14
N ALA A 137 23.35 -0.40 -7.23
CA ALA A 137 24.55 -0.78 -6.49
C ALA A 137 24.33 -0.64 -4.98
N ARG A 138 23.72 0.45 -4.51
CA ARG A 138 23.39 0.67 -3.09
C ARG A 138 22.40 -0.38 -2.57
N VAL A 139 21.34 -0.67 -3.32
CA VAL A 139 20.36 -1.70 -2.98
C VAL A 139 21.03 -3.07 -2.86
N LYS A 140 21.88 -3.44 -3.84
CA LYS A 140 22.59 -4.70 -3.87
C LYS A 140 23.64 -4.83 -2.76
N SER A 141 24.25 -3.75 -2.32
CA SER A 141 25.19 -3.76 -1.21
C SER A 141 24.53 -3.94 0.16
N ARG A 142 23.22 -3.58 0.27
CA ARG A 142 22.49 -3.57 1.55
C ARG A 142 21.59 -4.78 1.74
N TRP A 143 21.00 -5.31 0.67
CA TRP A 143 20.02 -6.40 0.73
C TRP A 143 20.46 -7.62 -0.06
N SER A 144 20.07 -8.79 0.41
CA SER A 144 20.21 -10.07 -0.31
C SER A 144 19.32 -10.08 -1.56
N ASP A 145 19.62 -10.98 -2.49
CA ASP A 145 18.82 -11.15 -3.70
C ASP A 145 17.35 -11.49 -3.37
N ASP A 146 17.11 -12.30 -2.33
CA ASP A 146 15.76 -12.64 -1.87
C ASP A 146 14.99 -11.42 -1.34
N GLU A 147 15.65 -10.58 -0.55
CA GLU A 147 15.06 -9.33 -0.05
C GLU A 147 14.75 -8.36 -1.20
N ILE A 148 15.64 -8.25 -2.18
CA ILE A 148 15.45 -7.40 -3.37
C ILE A 148 14.23 -7.89 -4.17
N ILE A 149 14.09 -9.19 -4.41
CA ILE A 149 12.93 -9.76 -5.10
C ILE A 149 11.64 -9.49 -4.34
N GLU A 150 11.62 -9.71 -3.03
CA GLU A 150 10.44 -9.52 -2.19
C GLU A 150 9.99 -8.04 -2.15
N ILE A 151 10.93 -7.11 -1.91
CA ILE A 151 10.57 -5.68 -1.83
C ILE A 151 10.19 -5.13 -3.20
N THR A 152 10.86 -5.56 -4.27
CA THR A 152 10.53 -5.16 -5.64
C THR A 152 9.13 -5.66 -6.02
N GLY A 153 8.83 -6.92 -5.73
CA GLY A 153 7.52 -7.53 -5.96
C GLY A 153 6.40 -6.81 -5.18
N LEU A 154 6.66 -6.45 -3.92
CA LEU A 154 5.72 -5.71 -3.09
C LEU A 154 5.44 -4.30 -3.64
N ILE A 155 6.49 -3.58 -4.06
CA ILE A 155 6.36 -2.24 -4.66
C ILE A 155 5.57 -2.33 -5.98
N ALA A 156 5.88 -3.30 -6.84
CA ALA A 156 5.17 -3.53 -8.09
C ALA A 156 3.68 -3.86 -7.85
N PHE A 157 3.39 -4.73 -6.89
CA PHE A 157 2.01 -5.03 -6.48
C PHE A 157 1.28 -3.79 -5.97
N GLN A 158 1.93 -2.98 -5.13
CA GLN A 158 1.31 -1.75 -4.62
C GLN A 158 1.06 -0.73 -5.73
N ASN A 159 1.94 -0.64 -6.74
CA ASN A 159 1.69 0.17 -7.94
C ASN A 159 0.46 -0.32 -8.71
N LEU A 160 0.32 -1.63 -8.92
CA LEU A 160 -0.88 -2.22 -9.53
C LEU A 160 -2.14 -1.85 -8.75
N SER A 161 -2.13 -2.07 -7.44
CA SER A 161 -3.29 -1.82 -6.56
C SER A 161 -3.66 -0.35 -6.50
N SER A 162 -2.67 0.53 -6.28
CA SER A 162 -2.93 1.96 -6.10
C SER A 162 -3.34 2.65 -7.42
N LYS A 163 -2.73 2.30 -8.54
CA LYS A 163 -3.14 2.81 -9.86
C LYS A 163 -4.56 2.37 -10.22
N PHE A 164 -4.92 1.11 -9.96
CA PHE A 164 -6.29 0.64 -10.15
C PHE A 164 -7.28 1.45 -9.32
N ASN A 165 -7.02 1.59 -8.02
CA ASN A 165 -7.94 2.29 -7.12
C ASN A 165 -8.04 3.78 -7.43
N ALA A 166 -6.92 4.45 -7.73
CA ALA A 166 -6.90 5.86 -8.10
C ALA A 166 -7.64 6.11 -9.43
N THR A 167 -7.41 5.27 -10.46
CA THR A 167 -8.13 5.37 -11.73
C THR A 167 -9.64 5.22 -11.58
N LEU A 168 -10.08 4.37 -10.65
CA LEU A 168 -11.52 4.15 -10.38
C LEU A 168 -12.09 5.11 -9.33
N ASP A 169 -11.29 6.09 -8.87
CA ASP A 169 -11.69 7.11 -7.88
C ASP A 169 -12.25 6.47 -6.59
N VAL A 170 -11.53 5.48 -6.04
CA VAL A 170 -11.93 4.81 -4.80
C VAL A 170 -11.61 5.71 -3.61
N PRO A 171 -12.61 6.17 -2.84
CA PRO A 171 -12.40 7.10 -1.74
C PRO A 171 -11.75 6.43 -0.52
N ALA A 172 -11.14 7.24 0.35
CA ALA A 172 -10.74 6.81 1.68
C ALA A 172 -11.96 6.29 2.47
N GLN A 173 -11.75 5.28 3.31
CA GLN A 173 -12.79 4.68 4.15
C GLN A 173 -12.64 4.99 5.64
N GLY A 174 -11.69 5.86 6.03
CA GLY A 174 -11.49 6.33 7.41
C GLY A 174 -10.88 5.28 8.34
N PHE A 175 -9.91 4.50 7.84
CA PHE A 175 -9.14 3.54 8.64
C PHE A 175 -8.05 4.20 9.47
N CYS A 176 -7.39 5.22 8.90
CA CYS A 176 -6.36 6.00 9.56
C CYS A 176 -6.93 7.38 9.95
N ARG A 177 -7.04 7.63 11.25
CA ARG A 177 -7.37 8.96 11.78
C ARG A 177 -6.09 9.56 12.32
N ILE A 178 -5.58 10.59 11.66
CA ILE A 178 -4.52 11.43 12.24
C ILE A 178 -5.20 12.37 13.21
N PRO A 179 -4.75 12.46 14.50
CA PRO A 179 -5.32 13.40 15.45
C PRO A 179 -5.26 14.83 14.91
N ASP A 180 -6.36 15.57 15.05
CA ASP A 180 -6.45 16.98 14.68
C ASP A 180 -5.33 17.78 15.38
N GLY A 181 -4.46 18.41 14.60
CA GLY A 181 -3.30 19.20 15.06
C GLY A 181 -2.05 19.01 14.20
N THR A 182 -1.94 17.91 13.47
CA THR A 182 -0.84 17.67 12.50
C THR A 182 -1.35 17.39 11.08
N ALA A 183 -2.66 17.50 10.86
CA ALA A 183 -3.28 17.19 9.60
C ALA A 183 -3.04 18.29 8.56
N ARG A 184 -1.91 18.22 7.87
CA ARG A 184 -1.96 18.53 6.44
C ARG A 184 -2.71 17.36 5.79
N ASP A 185 -3.76 17.66 5.05
CA ASP A 185 -4.53 16.68 4.30
C ASP A 185 -3.58 15.84 3.43
N ILE A 186 -3.27 14.60 3.86
CA ILE A 186 -2.36 13.69 3.15
C ILE A 186 -3.00 13.22 1.82
N SER A 187 -4.26 13.55 1.58
CA SER A 187 -4.99 13.19 0.37
C SER A 187 -4.88 14.23 -0.75
N THR A 188 -4.35 15.44 -0.47
CA THR A 188 -4.29 16.52 -1.46
C THR A 188 -2.88 16.68 -2.01
N PRO A 189 -2.65 16.46 -3.33
CA PRO A 189 -1.37 16.78 -3.97
C PRO A 189 -1.13 18.29 -3.99
N ARG A 190 0.07 18.76 -3.66
CA ARG A 190 0.49 20.11 -4.06
C ARG A 190 0.67 20.13 -5.58
N GLN A 191 0.00 21.09 -6.21
CA GLN A 191 0.22 21.45 -7.61
C GLN A 191 1.65 21.96 -7.81
#